data_770a2f94ed28f95fd9f46c33008e4b82
#
_entry.id   770a2f94ed28f95fd9f46c33008e4b82
#
_cell.length_a   1.000
_cell.length_b   1.000
_cell.length_c   1.000
_cell.angle_alpha   90.00
_cell.angle_beta   90.00
_cell.angle_gamma   90.00
#
_symmetry.space_group_name_H-M   'P 1'
#
loop_
_entity.id
_entity.type
_entity.pdbx_description
1 polymer ?
#
loop_
_entity_poly.entity_id
_entity_poly.type
_entity_poly.pdbx_seq_one_letter_code
_entity_poly.pdbx_strand_id
1 'polypeptide(L)'
;GYSIEPCEKDTVGTDIIMHIKPDGEEPDEFSQYLQEYTLRGLVKKYSDYIRFPIRMLMPQPKRKEGSPDDAPEFEEEFVYETLNSMVPLWQRKKSEVTKEEYDKFYQERFSEYEPPQSVLTVSAEGAVTYKALLFIPSKMLTQYYTEDFKPGLQLYSAGVMIMDKCADLLPEYFNFVRGVVDSPDLSLNIS
;
A
#
# COMPACT_ATOMS: atom_id res chain seq x y z
N GLY A 1 -21.43 9.00 -22.95
CA GLY A 1 -21.36 10.45 -23.12
C GLY A 1 -21.11 11.11 -21.77
N TYR A 2 -20.66 12.34 -21.77
CA TYR A 2 -20.50 13.17 -20.57
C TYR A 2 -21.10 14.55 -20.84
N SER A 3 -21.51 15.23 -19.78
CA SER A 3 -21.90 16.63 -19.79
C SER A 3 -20.96 17.44 -18.91
N ILE A 4 -20.72 18.70 -19.27
CA ILE A 4 -19.93 19.63 -18.45
C ILE A 4 -20.86 20.80 -18.13
N GLU A 5 -21.05 21.04 -16.84
CA GLU A 5 -21.87 22.12 -16.33
C GLU A 5 -21.09 22.91 -15.27
N PRO A 6 -21.18 24.25 -15.26
CA PRO A 6 -20.60 25.04 -14.19
C PRO A 6 -21.31 24.73 -12.86
N CYS A 7 -20.54 24.60 -11.78
CA CYS A 7 -21.06 24.44 -10.43
C CYS A 7 -20.32 25.37 -9.46
N GLU A 8 -21.00 25.75 -8.40
CA GLU A 8 -20.40 26.49 -7.31
C GLU A 8 -19.89 25.52 -6.25
N LYS A 9 -18.74 25.85 -5.67
CA LYS A 9 -18.13 25.08 -4.59
C LYS A 9 -17.50 26.04 -3.57
N ASP A 10 -17.84 25.84 -2.30
CA ASP A 10 -17.39 26.72 -1.21
C ASP A 10 -15.90 26.59 -0.89
N THR A 11 -15.30 25.45 -1.25
CA THR A 11 -13.90 25.15 -0.97
C THR A 11 -13.12 24.78 -2.23
N VAL A 12 -11.82 25.06 -2.24
CA VAL A 12 -10.93 24.63 -3.32
C VAL A 12 -10.77 23.12 -3.30
N GLY A 13 -10.86 22.47 -4.45
CA GLY A 13 -10.66 21.05 -4.60
C GLY A 13 -11.65 20.40 -5.58
N THR A 14 -11.59 19.07 -5.69
CA THR A 14 -12.44 18.26 -6.57
C THR A 14 -13.17 17.22 -5.75
N ASP A 15 -14.48 17.08 -5.98
CA ASP A 15 -15.29 16.00 -5.42
C ASP A 15 -15.50 14.95 -6.52
N ILE A 16 -15.19 13.70 -6.22
CA ILE A 16 -15.42 12.57 -7.11
C ILE A 16 -16.47 11.69 -6.45
N ILE A 17 -17.67 11.64 -7.05
CA ILE A 17 -18.80 10.86 -6.55
C ILE A 17 -18.99 9.67 -7.47
N MET A 18 -18.89 8.47 -6.92
CA MET A 18 -19.06 7.22 -7.66
C MET A 18 -20.24 6.44 -7.08
N HIS A 19 -21.17 6.06 -7.95
CA HIS A 19 -22.24 5.13 -7.61
C HIS A 19 -21.74 3.70 -7.82
N ILE A 20 -21.66 2.93 -6.73
CA ILE A 20 -21.26 1.53 -6.77
C ILE A 20 -22.46 0.69 -7.27
N LYS A 21 -22.18 -0.31 -8.09
CA LYS A 21 -23.19 -1.25 -8.55
C LYS A 21 -23.81 -1.99 -7.35
N PRO A 22 -25.10 -2.37 -7.43
CA PRO A 22 -25.69 -3.25 -6.44
C PRO A 22 -24.98 -4.61 -6.48
N ASP A 23 -24.97 -5.29 -5.33
CA ASP A 23 -24.44 -6.65 -5.23
C ASP A 23 -25.18 -7.60 -6.17
N GLY A 24 -24.43 -8.49 -6.79
CA GLY A 24 -24.93 -9.56 -7.65
C GLY A 24 -24.79 -10.93 -6.98
N GLU A 25 -24.77 -12.00 -7.80
CA GLU A 25 -24.39 -13.33 -7.34
C GLU A 25 -22.86 -13.36 -7.15
N GLU A 26 -22.35 -14.18 -6.22
CA GLU A 26 -20.91 -14.32 -5.98
C GLU A 26 -20.13 -14.53 -7.30
N PRO A 27 -19.01 -13.82 -7.53
CA PRO A 27 -18.22 -13.01 -6.60
C PRO A 27 -18.53 -11.50 -6.57
N ASP A 28 -19.65 -11.05 -7.09
CA ASP A 28 -19.96 -9.64 -7.36
C ASP A 28 -20.50 -8.91 -6.11
N GLU A 29 -19.79 -8.97 -5.00
CA GLU A 29 -20.09 -8.22 -3.77
C GLU A 29 -19.47 -6.83 -3.79
N PHE A 30 -20.12 -5.89 -4.47
CA PHE A 30 -19.60 -4.52 -4.63
C PHE A 30 -19.73 -3.67 -3.37
N SER A 31 -20.70 -3.97 -2.48
CA SER A 31 -20.92 -3.27 -1.21
C SER A 31 -19.71 -3.36 -0.26
N GLN A 32 -18.82 -4.36 -0.41
CA GLN A 32 -17.59 -4.47 0.35
C GLN A 32 -16.71 -3.22 0.24
N TYR A 33 -16.76 -2.51 -0.90
CA TYR A 33 -15.99 -1.28 -1.13
C TYR A 33 -16.55 -0.05 -0.39
N LEU A 34 -17.67 -0.18 0.31
CA LEU A 34 -18.20 0.83 1.24
C LEU A 34 -17.74 0.58 2.68
N GLN A 35 -17.08 -0.55 2.93
CA GLN A 35 -16.64 -0.91 4.27
C GLN A 35 -15.28 -0.29 4.58
N GLU A 36 -15.17 0.27 5.77
CA GLU A 36 -13.99 0.94 6.28
C GLU A 36 -12.72 0.08 6.19
N TYR A 37 -12.78 -1.16 6.69
CA TYR A 37 -11.61 -2.01 6.72
C TYR A 37 -11.13 -2.40 5.30
N THR A 38 -12.06 -2.55 4.36
CA THR A 38 -11.74 -2.84 2.95
C THR A 38 -11.01 -1.66 2.32
N LEU A 39 -11.53 -0.43 2.52
CA LEU A 39 -10.90 0.79 2.02
C LEU A 39 -9.51 0.99 2.63
N ARG A 40 -9.37 0.77 3.93
CA ARG A 40 -8.08 0.83 4.63
C ARG A 40 -7.09 -0.17 4.05
N GLY A 41 -7.52 -1.41 3.80
CA GLY A 41 -6.72 -2.44 3.17
C GLY A 41 -6.28 -2.08 1.75
N LEU A 42 -7.19 -1.52 0.94
CA LEU A 42 -6.88 -1.05 -0.41
C LEU A 42 -5.87 0.10 -0.41
N VAL A 43 -6.04 1.10 0.47
CA VAL A 43 -5.08 2.20 0.61
C VAL A 43 -3.71 1.66 1.02
N LYS A 44 -3.64 0.78 2.03
CA LYS A 44 -2.39 0.16 2.47
C LYS A 44 -1.72 -0.64 1.36
N LYS A 45 -2.49 -1.38 0.59
CA LYS A 45 -1.95 -2.23 -0.47
C LYS A 45 -1.42 -1.44 -1.66
N TYR A 46 -2.20 -0.49 -2.17
CA TYR A 46 -1.94 0.15 -3.46
C TYR A 46 -1.41 1.58 -3.37
N SER A 47 -1.75 2.31 -2.32
CA SER A 47 -1.57 3.76 -2.21
C SER A 47 -0.83 4.20 -0.94
N ASP A 48 -0.22 3.26 -0.22
CA ASP A 48 0.43 3.54 1.06
C ASP A 48 1.52 4.62 0.96
N TYR A 49 2.18 4.69 -0.19
CA TYR A 49 3.32 5.57 -0.41
C TYR A 49 3.04 6.80 -1.28
N ILE A 50 1.78 7.08 -1.56
CA ILE A 50 1.41 8.37 -2.15
C ILE A 50 1.82 9.47 -1.17
N ARG A 51 2.56 10.46 -1.68
CA ARG A 51 3.15 11.54 -0.86
C ARG A 51 2.15 12.50 -0.20
N PHE A 52 0.87 12.39 -0.56
CA PHE A 52 -0.22 13.16 0.04
C PHE A 52 -1.01 12.31 1.03
N PRO A 53 -1.47 12.88 2.16
CA PRO A 53 -2.26 12.12 3.12
C PRO A 53 -3.61 11.71 2.53
N ILE A 54 -3.89 10.42 2.57
CA ILE A 54 -5.21 9.87 2.28
C ILE A 54 -5.93 9.76 3.62
N ARG A 55 -6.99 10.54 3.79
CA ARG A 55 -7.73 10.63 5.05
C ARG A 55 -9.12 10.04 4.90
N MET A 56 -9.56 9.36 5.93
CA MET A 56 -10.92 8.83 6.04
C MET A 56 -11.53 9.25 7.36
N LEU A 57 -12.82 9.58 7.34
CA LEU A 57 -13.58 9.91 8.54
C LEU A 57 -13.95 8.62 9.27
N MET A 58 -13.45 8.48 10.50
CA MET A 58 -13.51 7.26 11.29
C MET A 58 -14.25 7.48 12.59
N PRO A 59 -15.17 6.60 12.98
CA PRO A 59 -15.75 6.65 14.31
C PRO A 59 -14.70 6.23 15.35
N GLN A 60 -14.49 7.05 16.34
CA GLN A 60 -13.64 6.74 17.48
C GLN A 60 -14.45 6.85 18.78
N PRO A 61 -14.29 5.90 19.72
CA PRO A 61 -14.93 6.00 21.01
C PRO A 61 -14.29 7.13 21.82
N LYS A 62 -15.05 8.15 22.15
CA LYS A 62 -14.67 9.24 23.03
C LYS A 62 -15.39 9.08 24.36
N ARG A 63 -14.63 9.15 25.46
CA ARG A 63 -15.25 9.12 26.79
C ARG A 63 -16.10 10.37 26.97
N LYS A 64 -17.38 10.18 27.37
CA LYS A 64 -18.26 11.29 27.68
C LYS A 64 -17.74 12.07 28.89
N GLU A 65 -17.79 13.39 28.79
CA GLU A 65 -17.43 14.25 29.90
C GLU A 65 -18.37 14.02 31.10
N GLY A 66 -17.79 13.82 32.28
CA GLY A 66 -18.57 13.57 33.50
C GLY A 66 -18.97 12.12 33.75
N SER A 67 -18.57 11.17 32.88
CA SER A 67 -18.81 9.75 33.16
C SER A 67 -17.97 9.27 34.34
N PRO A 68 -18.53 8.41 35.24
CA PRO A 68 -17.81 7.89 36.39
C PRO A 68 -16.56 7.08 35.98
N ASP A 69 -15.52 7.08 36.83
CA ASP A 69 -14.27 6.37 36.53
C ASP A 69 -14.44 4.85 36.59
N ASP A 70 -15.35 4.35 37.41
CA ASP A 70 -15.68 2.95 37.58
C ASP A 70 -16.66 2.40 36.51
N ALA A 71 -17.36 3.30 35.78
CA ALA A 71 -18.29 2.96 34.71
C ALA A 71 -18.21 4.00 33.56
N PRO A 72 -17.13 4.03 32.77
CA PRO A 72 -16.98 5.04 31.73
C PRO A 72 -18.00 4.84 30.61
N GLU A 73 -18.74 5.90 30.29
CA GLU A 73 -19.60 5.94 29.10
C GLU A 73 -18.81 6.51 27.94
N PHE A 74 -19.04 5.94 26.73
CA PHE A 74 -18.42 6.39 25.50
C PHE A 74 -19.48 6.88 24.52
N GLU A 75 -19.11 7.87 23.74
CA GLU A 75 -19.85 8.34 22.56
C GLU A 75 -18.97 8.20 21.32
N GLU A 76 -19.58 8.12 20.15
CA GLU A 76 -18.84 8.10 18.88
C GLU A 76 -18.48 9.54 18.46
N GLU A 77 -17.19 9.79 18.30
CA GLU A 77 -16.67 11.01 17.66
C GLU A 77 -16.08 10.63 16.31
N PHE A 78 -16.45 11.37 15.27
CA PHE A 78 -15.88 11.15 13.93
C PHE A 78 -14.63 11.99 13.73
N VAL A 79 -13.49 11.33 13.51
CA VAL A 79 -12.19 11.96 13.36
C VAL A 79 -11.57 11.57 12.02
N TYR A 80 -10.93 12.52 11.33
CA TYR A 80 -10.16 12.20 10.14
C TYR A 80 -8.84 11.51 10.51
N GLU A 81 -8.72 10.25 10.12
CA GLU A 81 -7.49 9.48 10.26
C GLU A 81 -6.73 9.41 8.93
N THR A 82 -5.40 9.55 8.97
CA THR A 82 -4.54 9.34 7.80
C THR A 82 -4.21 7.86 7.66
N LEU A 83 -4.57 7.28 6.54
CA LEU A 83 -4.49 5.85 6.29
C LEU A 83 -3.15 5.39 5.72
N ASN A 84 -2.47 6.25 4.96
CA ASN A 84 -1.22 5.92 4.27
C ASN A 84 0.02 6.43 4.99
N SER A 85 1.14 5.76 4.74
CA SER A 85 2.44 6.07 5.37
C SER A 85 3.20 7.20 4.68
N MET A 86 2.88 7.53 3.43
CA MET A 86 3.43 8.60 2.59
C MET A 86 4.94 8.48 2.26
N VAL A 87 5.77 7.99 3.14
CA VAL A 87 7.23 7.94 2.95
C VAL A 87 7.69 6.50 2.83
N PRO A 88 7.99 6.04 1.61
CA PRO A 88 8.46 4.68 1.39
C PRO A 88 9.91 4.51 1.88
N LEU A 89 10.20 3.31 2.42
CA LEU A 89 11.49 2.99 2.99
C LEU A 89 12.65 3.12 1.97
N TRP A 90 12.39 2.77 0.70
CA TRP A 90 13.37 2.84 -0.39
C TRP A 90 13.65 4.25 -0.92
N GLN A 91 12.85 5.24 -0.50
CA GLN A 91 13.08 6.65 -0.81
C GLN A 91 13.98 7.32 0.23
N ARG A 92 14.07 6.77 1.44
CA ARG A 92 14.91 7.28 2.53
C ARG A 92 16.38 6.98 2.26
N LYS A 93 17.27 7.80 2.83
CA LYS A 93 18.71 7.54 2.74
C LYS A 93 19.05 6.27 3.53
N LYS A 94 19.94 5.43 2.99
CA LYS A 94 20.35 4.18 3.64
C LYS A 94 20.87 4.41 5.06
N SER A 95 21.54 5.54 5.32
CA SER A 95 22.06 5.90 6.64
C SER A 95 20.98 6.27 7.68
N GLU A 96 19.75 6.50 7.23
CA GLU A 96 18.62 6.91 8.08
C GLU A 96 17.66 5.75 8.38
N VAL A 97 17.94 4.57 7.82
CA VAL A 97 17.09 3.38 7.98
C VAL A 97 17.87 2.33 8.76
N THR A 98 17.31 1.86 9.85
CA THR A 98 17.92 0.83 10.68
C THR A 98 17.68 -0.57 10.12
N LYS A 99 18.47 -1.54 10.59
CA LYS A 99 18.27 -2.95 10.21
C LYS A 99 16.89 -3.44 10.63
N GLU A 100 16.46 -3.06 11.82
CA GLU A 100 15.17 -3.44 12.40
C GLU A 100 13.99 -2.91 11.55
N GLU A 101 14.11 -1.70 10.97
CA GLU A 101 13.09 -1.15 10.07
C GLU A 101 13.01 -1.97 8.77
N TYR A 102 14.15 -2.40 8.21
CA TYR A 102 14.17 -3.28 7.03
C TYR A 102 13.58 -4.65 7.34
N ASP A 103 13.96 -5.25 8.47
CA ASP A 103 13.48 -6.56 8.90
C ASP A 103 11.96 -6.54 9.10
N LYS A 104 11.45 -5.53 9.80
CA LYS A 104 10.02 -5.32 10.02
C LYS A 104 9.26 -5.12 8.71
N PHE A 105 9.78 -4.26 7.83
CA PHE A 105 9.18 -4.05 6.52
C PHE A 105 9.07 -5.36 5.73
N TYR A 106 10.14 -6.15 5.70
CA TYR A 106 10.17 -7.43 5.00
C TYR A 106 9.12 -8.40 5.56
N GLN A 107 9.08 -8.56 6.88
CA GLN A 107 8.16 -9.47 7.55
C GLN A 107 6.70 -9.06 7.32
N GLU A 108 6.37 -7.80 7.50
CA GLU A 108 4.99 -7.29 7.32
C GLU A 108 4.56 -7.30 5.87
N ARG A 109 5.45 -6.88 4.94
CA ARG A 109 5.09 -6.71 3.53
C ARG A 109 4.97 -8.02 2.78
N PHE A 110 5.81 -8.99 3.10
CA PHE A 110 5.84 -10.29 2.43
C PHE A 110 5.27 -11.44 3.26
N SER A 111 4.72 -11.13 4.45
CA SER A 111 4.12 -12.09 5.39
C SER A 111 5.12 -13.18 5.79
N GLU A 112 6.36 -12.79 6.05
CA GLU A 112 7.43 -13.69 6.47
C GLU A 112 7.65 -13.60 7.99
N TYR A 113 7.93 -14.74 8.60
CA TYR A 113 8.17 -14.79 10.06
C TYR A 113 9.60 -14.42 10.44
N GLU A 114 10.56 -14.77 9.60
CA GLU A 114 11.98 -14.54 9.85
C GLU A 114 12.49 -13.31 9.12
N PRO A 115 13.46 -12.60 9.68
CA PRO A 115 14.09 -11.49 8.97
C PRO A 115 14.85 -11.99 7.73
N PRO A 116 15.10 -11.12 6.75
CA PRO A 116 15.85 -11.50 5.56
C PRO A 116 17.32 -11.75 5.90
N GLN A 117 17.99 -12.60 5.13
CA GLN A 117 19.44 -12.82 5.25
C GLN A 117 20.22 -11.57 4.85
N SER A 118 19.77 -10.87 3.81
CA SER A 118 20.42 -9.67 3.30
C SER A 118 19.44 -8.69 2.69
N VAL A 119 19.80 -7.42 2.77
CA VAL A 119 19.03 -6.30 2.21
C VAL A 119 19.94 -5.53 1.25
N LEU A 120 19.47 -5.29 0.04
CA LEU A 120 20.14 -4.49 -0.96
C LEU A 120 19.29 -3.27 -1.32
N THR A 121 19.90 -2.10 -1.29
CA THR A 121 19.30 -0.85 -1.75
C THR A 121 20.00 -0.42 -3.02
N VAL A 122 19.23 -0.12 -4.05
CA VAL A 122 19.73 0.32 -5.34
C VAL A 122 19.09 1.68 -5.67
N SER A 123 19.90 2.59 -6.18
CA SER A 123 19.43 3.84 -6.78
C SER A 123 20.19 4.02 -8.08
N ALA A 124 19.46 4.09 -9.19
CA ALA A 124 20.03 4.27 -10.51
C ALA A 124 19.39 5.49 -11.17
N GLU A 125 20.22 6.32 -11.78
CA GLU A 125 19.83 7.50 -12.55
C GLU A 125 20.49 7.40 -13.92
N GLY A 126 19.69 7.42 -14.99
CA GLY A 126 20.19 7.28 -16.34
C GLY A 126 19.06 7.28 -17.38
N ALA A 127 19.18 6.38 -18.37
CA ALA A 127 18.12 6.19 -19.36
C ALA A 127 16.79 5.75 -18.73
N VAL A 128 16.86 5.03 -17.63
CA VAL A 128 15.74 4.69 -16.74
C VAL A 128 16.17 5.05 -15.31
N THR A 129 15.32 5.80 -14.63
CA THR A 129 15.53 6.16 -13.22
C THR A 129 14.71 5.21 -12.35
N TYR A 130 15.35 4.55 -11.37
CA TYR A 130 14.62 3.72 -10.44
C TYR A 130 15.32 3.63 -9.08
N LYS A 131 14.54 3.33 -8.06
CA LYS A 131 15.01 2.89 -6.75
C LYS A 131 14.48 1.49 -6.47
N ALA A 132 15.33 0.66 -5.88
CA ALA A 132 14.92 -0.68 -5.49
C ALA A 132 15.37 -1.02 -4.07
N LEU A 133 14.52 -1.78 -3.40
CA LEU A 133 14.78 -2.38 -2.10
C LEU A 133 14.55 -3.88 -2.25
N LEU A 134 15.64 -4.65 -2.24
CA LEU A 134 15.63 -6.08 -2.49
C LEU A 134 16.03 -6.85 -1.25
N PHE A 135 15.39 -7.98 -1.02
CA PHE A 135 15.61 -8.86 0.11
C PHE A 135 15.95 -10.27 -0.35
N ILE A 136 16.99 -10.82 0.24
CA ILE A 136 17.32 -12.23 0.10
C ILE A 136 16.72 -12.94 1.32
N PRO A 137 15.76 -13.86 1.14
CA PRO A 137 15.19 -14.62 2.24
C PRO A 137 16.26 -15.40 3.02
N SER A 138 16.11 -15.54 4.35
CA SER A 138 17.00 -16.36 5.18
C SER A 138 16.79 -17.86 4.96
N LYS A 139 15.58 -18.23 4.53
CA LYS A 139 15.19 -19.61 4.20
C LYS A 139 14.49 -19.65 2.85
N MET A 140 14.47 -20.83 2.25
CA MET A 140 13.67 -21.08 1.06
C MET A 140 12.21 -20.78 1.36
N LEU A 141 11.58 -20.03 0.47
CA LEU A 141 10.15 -19.69 0.56
C LEU A 141 9.32 -20.98 0.53
N THR A 142 8.40 -21.12 1.48
CA THR A 142 7.59 -22.35 1.65
C THR A 142 6.87 -22.78 0.36
N GLN A 143 6.43 -21.81 -0.43
CA GLN A 143 5.69 -22.04 -1.67
C GLN A 143 6.57 -22.09 -2.93
N TYR A 144 7.90 -22.02 -2.80
CA TYR A 144 8.80 -21.86 -3.97
C TYR A 144 8.66 -22.97 -5.02
N TYR A 145 8.33 -24.19 -4.61
CA TYR A 145 8.16 -25.34 -5.49
C TYR A 145 6.69 -25.70 -5.75
N THR A 146 5.76 -24.87 -5.36
CA THR A 146 4.32 -25.08 -5.64
C THR A 146 3.91 -24.41 -6.94
N GLU A 147 2.85 -24.92 -7.59
CA GLU A 147 2.28 -24.30 -8.80
C GLU A 147 1.71 -22.91 -8.55
N ASP A 148 1.34 -22.60 -7.31
CA ASP A 148 0.83 -21.28 -6.90
C ASP A 148 1.92 -20.24 -6.70
N PHE A 149 3.20 -20.64 -6.76
CA PHE A 149 4.30 -19.70 -6.60
C PHE A 149 4.36 -18.71 -7.76
N LYS A 150 4.13 -17.45 -7.45
CA LYS A 150 4.26 -16.34 -8.41
C LYS A 150 5.51 -15.54 -8.07
N PRO A 151 6.59 -15.68 -8.87
CA PRO A 151 7.79 -14.87 -8.71
C PRO A 151 7.53 -13.42 -9.09
N GLY A 152 8.44 -12.54 -8.70
CA GLY A 152 8.45 -11.16 -9.13
C GLY A 152 8.53 -10.16 -7.99
N LEU A 153 8.96 -8.96 -8.36
CA LEU A 153 9.06 -7.82 -7.47
C LEU A 153 7.79 -6.98 -7.51
N GLN A 154 7.52 -6.26 -6.44
CA GLN A 154 6.47 -5.26 -6.44
C GLN A 154 6.93 -4.04 -7.23
N LEU A 155 6.16 -3.64 -8.23
CA LEU A 155 6.45 -2.46 -9.05
C LEU A 155 5.60 -1.29 -8.58
N TYR A 156 6.27 -0.19 -8.30
CA TYR A 156 5.66 1.09 -7.94
C TYR A 156 5.97 2.17 -8.98
N SER A 157 5.07 3.11 -9.12
CA SER A 157 5.29 4.37 -9.82
C SER A 157 4.62 5.50 -9.06
N ALA A 158 5.38 6.54 -8.71
CA ALA A 158 4.92 7.70 -7.96
C ALA A 158 4.18 7.35 -6.63
N GLY A 159 4.62 6.29 -5.94
CA GLY A 159 4.02 5.84 -4.68
C GLY A 159 2.78 4.96 -4.81
N VAL A 160 2.37 4.65 -6.05
CA VAL A 160 1.25 3.74 -6.34
C VAL A 160 1.79 2.38 -6.76
N MET A 161 1.28 1.31 -6.18
CA MET A 161 1.62 -0.05 -6.61
C MET A 161 0.91 -0.35 -7.93
N ILE A 162 1.72 -0.58 -8.98
CA ILE A 162 1.26 -0.89 -10.33
C ILE A 162 1.08 -2.41 -10.49
N MET A 163 2.02 -3.19 -9.97
CA MET A 163 2.01 -4.65 -10.08
C MET A 163 2.60 -5.27 -8.82
N ASP A 164 1.88 -6.24 -8.25
CA ASP A 164 2.33 -6.94 -7.03
C ASP A 164 3.40 -8.00 -7.31
N LYS A 165 3.41 -8.57 -8.50
CA LYS A 165 4.33 -9.63 -8.94
C LYS A 165 4.78 -9.38 -10.39
N CYS A 166 5.74 -8.49 -10.56
CA CYS A 166 6.35 -8.23 -11.87
C CYS A 166 7.54 -9.17 -12.07
N ALA A 167 7.33 -10.25 -12.84
CA ALA A 167 8.34 -11.28 -13.08
C ALA A 167 9.47 -10.79 -14.00
N ASP A 168 9.19 -9.84 -14.88
CA ASP A 168 10.12 -9.36 -15.90
C ASP A 168 11.27 -8.50 -15.34
N LEU A 169 11.19 -8.10 -14.07
CA LEU A 169 12.21 -7.26 -13.44
C LEU A 169 13.48 -8.01 -13.04
N LEU A 170 13.41 -9.34 -12.91
CA LEU A 170 14.53 -10.19 -12.55
C LEU A 170 14.58 -11.44 -13.41
N PRO A 171 15.80 -11.91 -13.76
CA PRO A 171 15.96 -13.23 -14.38
C PRO A 171 15.42 -14.37 -13.49
N GLU A 172 14.98 -15.47 -14.11
CA GLU A 172 14.35 -16.60 -13.41
C GLU A 172 15.20 -17.18 -12.25
N TYR A 173 16.51 -17.16 -12.37
CA TYR A 173 17.39 -17.67 -11.31
C TYR A 173 17.41 -16.80 -10.04
N PHE A 174 16.77 -15.62 -10.08
CA PHE A 174 16.53 -14.76 -8.92
C PHE A 174 15.07 -14.76 -8.44
N ASN A 175 14.25 -15.70 -8.86
CA ASN A 175 12.84 -15.80 -8.48
C ASN A 175 12.61 -15.88 -6.97
N PHE A 176 13.61 -16.24 -6.18
CA PHE A 176 13.56 -16.25 -4.72
C PHE A 176 13.68 -14.85 -4.10
N VAL A 177 14.16 -13.86 -4.82
CA VAL A 177 14.33 -12.49 -4.32
C VAL A 177 12.95 -11.85 -4.12
N ARG A 178 12.76 -11.21 -2.99
CA ARG A 178 11.60 -10.36 -2.69
C ARG A 178 12.01 -8.91 -2.75
N GLY A 179 11.08 -8.02 -3.01
CA GLY A 179 11.41 -6.61 -2.97
C GLY A 179 10.47 -5.72 -3.74
N VAL A 180 10.89 -4.48 -3.82
CA VAL A 180 10.16 -3.38 -4.44
C VAL A 180 11.06 -2.67 -5.43
N VAL A 181 10.51 -2.31 -6.58
CA VAL A 181 11.10 -1.38 -7.54
C VAL A 181 10.15 -0.21 -7.72
N ASP A 182 10.67 0.99 -7.61
CA ASP A 182 9.93 2.23 -7.81
C ASP A 182 10.59 3.04 -8.92
N SER A 183 9.85 3.26 -10.01
CA SER A 183 10.33 3.99 -11.16
C SER A 183 9.23 4.86 -11.76
N PRO A 184 9.49 6.16 -11.96
CA PRO A 184 8.58 7.02 -12.70
C PRO A 184 8.59 6.74 -14.20
N ASP A 185 9.64 6.10 -14.71
CA ASP A 185 9.89 5.90 -16.16
C ASP A 185 9.33 4.58 -16.69
N LEU A 186 9.09 3.61 -15.81
CA LEU A 186 8.42 2.37 -16.20
C LEU A 186 6.95 2.68 -16.47
N SER A 187 6.60 2.69 -17.74
CA SER A 187 5.25 3.04 -18.19
C SER A 187 4.20 2.08 -17.61
N LEU A 188 3.01 2.62 -17.37
CA LEU A 188 1.81 1.88 -16.93
C LEU A 188 1.34 0.82 -17.96
N ASN A 189 2.03 0.68 -19.08
CA ASN A 189 1.71 -0.21 -20.19
C ASN A 189 2.42 -1.57 -20.14
N ILE A 190 2.79 -2.03 -18.96
CA ILE A 190 3.20 -3.43 -18.78
C ILE A 190 1.89 -4.24 -18.60
N SER A 191 1.29 -4.55 -19.71
CA SER A 191 0.12 -5.43 -19.79
C SER A 191 0.45 -6.64 -20.65
#